data_b183e42e86322cdc94713943d15e8ef2
#
_entry.id   b183e42e86322cdc94713943d15e8ef2
#
_cell.length_a   1.000
_cell.length_b   1.000
_cell.length_c   1.000
_cell.angle_alpha   90.00
_cell.angle_beta   90.00
_cell.angle_gamma   90.00
#
_symmetry.space_group_name_H-M   'P 1'
#
loop_
_entity.id
_entity.type
_entity.pdbx_description
1 polymer ?
#
loop_
_entity_poly.entity_id
_entity_poly.type
_entity_poly.pdbx_seq_one_letter_code
_entity_poly.pdbx_strand_id
1 'polypeptide(L)'
;GRVTMAGEDITGLPPHELFHKGLLRTFQIAHEFHSMTVRENLMMVPGAQSGETLWNAWFHRGRIASEEQDLRRKADEVLEFLTIAHLADEKAGNLSGGQKKLLELGRTMMVDARIVFLDEVGAGVNRTLLMTIADAILRLNRERGYTFVVIEHDMDFIDKLCDPVICMAEGRVLAEGTLAEIKANEQVIEAYLGTGLKNKGAVA
;
A
#
# COMPACT_ATOMS: atom_id res chain seq x y z
N GLY A 1 -3.20 -23.05 8.87
CA GLY A 1 -2.00 -22.24 9.07
C GLY A 1 -2.12 -21.33 10.29
N ARG A 2 -1.02 -20.79 10.73
CA ARG A 2 -0.95 -19.82 11.82
C ARG A 2 -0.25 -18.56 11.34
N VAL A 3 -0.77 -17.40 11.71
CA VAL A 3 -0.19 -16.10 11.38
C VAL A 3 0.14 -15.37 12.67
N THR A 4 1.38 -14.91 12.81
CA THR A 4 1.82 -14.13 13.97
C THR A 4 2.38 -12.77 13.52
N MET A 5 2.09 -11.72 14.28
CA MET A 5 2.61 -10.37 14.09
C MET A 5 3.22 -9.88 15.40
N ALA A 6 4.51 -9.52 15.38
CA ALA A 6 5.25 -9.09 16.57
C ALA A 6 5.10 -10.05 17.79
N GLY A 7 5.06 -11.38 17.52
CA GLY A 7 4.90 -12.42 18.53
C GLY A 7 3.46 -12.70 18.96
N GLU A 8 2.50 -11.92 18.53
CA GLU A 8 1.07 -12.12 18.80
C GLU A 8 0.40 -12.95 17.72
N ASP A 9 -0.45 -13.90 18.10
CA ASP A 9 -1.25 -14.68 17.14
C ASP A 9 -2.42 -13.84 16.64
N ILE A 10 -2.44 -13.59 15.33
CA ILE A 10 -3.49 -12.83 14.64
C ILE A 10 -4.34 -13.71 13.72
N THR A 11 -4.22 -15.03 13.85
CA THR A 11 -4.94 -15.99 13.02
C THR A 11 -6.45 -15.83 13.17
N GLY A 12 -7.13 -15.58 12.04
CA GLY A 12 -8.59 -15.49 12.01
C GLY A 12 -9.18 -14.21 12.62
N LEU A 13 -8.36 -13.24 13.00
CA LEU A 13 -8.87 -11.94 13.44
C LEU A 13 -9.63 -11.23 12.30
N PRO A 14 -10.73 -10.56 12.61
CA PRO A 14 -11.48 -9.80 11.62
C PRO A 14 -10.69 -8.58 11.12
N PRO A 15 -10.97 -8.08 9.90
CA PRO A 15 -10.20 -7.00 9.28
C PRO A 15 -10.09 -5.72 10.12
N HIS A 16 -11.12 -5.35 10.87
CA HIS A 16 -11.10 -4.15 11.71
C HIS A 16 -10.13 -4.28 12.89
N GLU A 17 -9.96 -5.47 13.46
CA GLU A 17 -8.97 -5.71 14.51
C GLU A 17 -7.54 -5.68 13.95
N LEU A 18 -7.32 -6.25 12.76
CA LEU A 18 -6.05 -6.17 12.05
C LEU A 18 -5.69 -4.71 11.73
N PHE A 19 -6.66 -3.91 11.30
CA PHE A 19 -6.49 -2.48 11.07
C PHE A 19 -6.01 -1.76 12.34
N HIS A 20 -6.64 -2.00 13.49
CA HIS A 20 -6.23 -1.41 14.76
C HIS A 20 -4.86 -1.88 15.25
N LYS A 21 -4.38 -3.03 14.79
CA LYS A 21 -3.01 -3.52 15.04
C LYS A 21 -1.98 -2.93 14.08
N GLY A 22 -2.42 -2.11 13.12
CA GLY A 22 -1.55 -1.48 12.12
C GLY A 22 -1.22 -2.36 10.91
N LEU A 23 -2.03 -3.41 10.66
CA LEU A 23 -1.92 -4.22 9.45
C LEU A 23 -2.94 -3.74 8.44
N LEU A 24 -2.47 -3.20 7.32
CA LEU A 24 -3.29 -2.65 6.26
C LEU A 24 -3.04 -3.38 4.93
N ARG A 25 -4.06 -3.38 4.08
CA ARG A 25 -3.96 -3.83 2.69
C ARG A 25 -4.53 -2.76 1.78
N THR A 26 -3.79 -2.41 0.74
CA THR A 26 -4.34 -1.62 -0.36
C THR A 26 -5.10 -2.53 -1.32
N PHE A 27 -5.99 -1.95 -2.12
CA PHE A 27 -6.75 -2.69 -3.12
C PHE A 27 -6.12 -2.49 -4.51
N GLN A 28 -6.27 -3.48 -5.37
CA GLN A 28 -5.83 -3.41 -6.77
C GLN A 28 -6.49 -2.23 -7.52
N ILE A 29 -7.76 -1.94 -7.21
CA ILE A 29 -8.48 -0.77 -7.70
C ILE A 29 -8.58 0.24 -6.56
N ALA A 30 -8.09 1.45 -6.77
CA ALA A 30 -8.19 2.53 -5.79
C ALA A 30 -9.66 2.89 -5.55
N HIS A 31 -10.07 2.91 -4.29
CA HIS A 31 -11.44 3.25 -3.87
C HIS A 31 -11.45 4.61 -3.19
N GLU A 32 -11.29 5.66 -3.98
CA GLU A 32 -11.45 7.02 -3.49
C GLU A 32 -12.92 7.45 -3.44
N PHE A 33 -13.25 8.35 -2.55
CA PHE A 33 -14.54 9.05 -2.54
C PHE A 33 -14.51 10.14 -3.61
N HIS A 34 -15.01 9.85 -4.80
CA HIS A 34 -14.90 10.68 -6.01
C HIS A 34 -15.40 12.11 -5.84
N SER A 35 -16.45 12.33 -5.05
CA SER A 35 -17.07 13.63 -4.81
C SER A 35 -16.37 14.50 -3.78
N MET A 36 -15.50 13.89 -2.97
CA MET A 36 -14.71 14.56 -1.93
C MET A 36 -13.37 15.03 -2.49
N THR A 37 -12.80 16.04 -1.86
CA THR A 37 -11.44 16.48 -2.18
C THR A 37 -10.39 15.44 -1.77
N VAL A 38 -9.19 15.58 -2.30
CA VAL A 38 -8.04 14.72 -1.95
C VAL A 38 -7.75 14.80 -0.44
N ARG A 39 -7.77 16.01 0.13
CA ARG A 39 -7.61 16.23 1.56
C ARG A 39 -8.71 15.55 2.38
N GLU A 40 -9.97 15.72 2.02
CA GLU A 40 -11.10 15.09 2.70
C GLU A 40 -11.02 13.56 2.67
N ASN A 41 -10.56 12.99 1.56
CA ASN A 41 -10.31 11.55 1.44
C ASN A 41 -9.27 11.03 2.45
N LEU A 42 -8.27 11.83 2.79
CA LEU A 42 -7.30 11.51 3.84
C LEU A 42 -7.93 11.65 5.24
N MET A 43 -8.64 12.75 5.47
CA MET A 43 -9.23 13.05 6.78
C MET A 43 -10.30 12.04 7.21
N MET A 44 -10.90 11.31 6.28
CA MET A 44 -11.90 10.27 6.55
C MET A 44 -11.31 8.96 7.08
N VAL A 45 -9.99 8.76 7.00
CA VAL A 45 -9.37 7.45 7.32
C VAL A 45 -9.26 7.17 8.83
N PRO A 46 -8.82 8.12 9.68
CA PRO A 46 -8.76 7.89 11.11
C PRO A 46 -10.17 7.69 11.68
N GLY A 47 -10.37 6.56 12.36
CA GLY A 47 -11.61 6.27 13.08
C GLY A 47 -11.64 6.90 14.46
N ALA A 48 -12.74 6.69 15.18
CA ALA A 48 -12.96 7.16 16.55
C ALA A 48 -12.88 8.68 16.70
N GLN A 49 -13.27 9.44 15.68
CA GLN A 49 -13.37 10.90 15.76
C GLN A 49 -14.51 11.29 16.70
N SER A 50 -14.29 12.31 17.54
CA SER A 50 -15.30 12.75 18.51
C SER A 50 -16.62 13.16 17.85
N GLY A 51 -16.59 13.61 16.59
CA GLY A 51 -17.76 13.98 15.80
C GLY A 51 -18.66 12.83 15.36
N GLU A 52 -18.19 11.57 15.43
CA GLU A 52 -18.99 10.39 15.08
C GLU A 52 -20.12 10.11 16.08
N THR A 53 -20.06 10.71 17.30
CA THR A 53 -21.08 10.53 18.34
C THR A 53 -21.99 11.75 18.39
N LEU A 54 -23.29 11.57 18.22
CA LEU A 54 -24.30 12.64 18.27
C LEU A 54 -24.20 13.51 19.52
N TRP A 55 -23.91 12.91 20.69
CA TRP A 55 -23.74 13.63 21.93
C TRP A 55 -22.54 14.60 21.88
N ASN A 56 -21.41 14.15 21.38
CA ASN A 56 -20.23 15.02 21.25
C ASN A 56 -20.43 16.11 20.18
N ALA A 57 -21.11 15.78 19.09
CA ALA A 57 -21.45 16.73 18.03
C ALA A 57 -22.30 17.91 18.56
N TRP A 58 -23.09 17.67 19.59
CA TRP A 58 -23.94 18.70 20.16
C TRP A 58 -23.28 19.49 21.30
N PHE A 59 -22.54 18.82 22.18
CA PHE A 59 -22.03 19.41 23.40
C PHE A 59 -20.52 19.74 23.38
N HIS A 60 -19.74 19.18 22.44
CA HIS A 60 -18.28 19.32 22.41
C HIS A 60 -17.73 19.88 21.09
N ARG A 61 -18.43 20.88 20.50
CA ARG A 61 -18.06 21.51 19.22
C ARG A 61 -16.62 22.04 19.17
N GLY A 62 -16.12 22.61 20.28
CA GLY A 62 -14.75 23.11 20.34
C GLY A 62 -13.70 22.00 20.22
N ARG A 63 -13.95 20.85 20.84
CA ARG A 63 -13.08 19.68 20.73
C ARG A 63 -13.06 19.12 19.30
N ILE A 64 -14.25 19.01 18.69
CA ILE A 64 -14.38 18.54 17.30
C ILE A 64 -13.61 19.45 16.35
N ALA A 65 -13.74 20.77 16.48
CA ALA A 65 -13.04 21.72 15.64
C ALA A 65 -11.51 21.62 15.79
N SER A 66 -11.01 21.38 17.02
CA SER A 66 -9.58 21.14 17.25
C SER A 66 -9.09 19.85 16.63
N GLU A 67 -9.84 18.73 16.80
CA GLU A 67 -9.51 17.44 16.18
C GLU A 67 -9.52 17.52 14.66
N GLU A 68 -10.49 18.21 14.06
CA GLU A 68 -10.56 18.43 12.62
C GLU A 68 -9.37 19.26 12.10
N GLN A 69 -8.95 20.27 12.85
CA GLN A 69 -7.76 21.05 12.49
C GLN A 69 -6.48 20.22 12.55
N ASP A 70 -6.33 19.34 13.56
CA ASP A 70 -5.20 18.43 13.68
C ASP A 70 -5.18 17.39 12.54
N LEU A 71 -6.34 16.83 12.20
CA LEU A 71 -6.49 15.93 11.05
C LEU A 71 -6.15 16.61 9.73
N ARG A 72 -6.60 17.86 9.55
CA ARG A 72 -6.29 18.66 8.37
C ARG A 72 -4.79 18.89 8.25
N ARG A 73 -4.12 19.28 9.33
CA ARG A 73 -2.67 19.47 9.36
C ARG A 73 -1.95 18.18 9.00
N LYS A 74 -2.34 17.02 9.59
CA LYS A 74 -1.77 15.72 9.27
C LYS A 74 -1.99 15.36 7.80
N ALA A 75 -3.17 15.62 7.24
CA ALA A 75 -3.46 15.40 5.84
C ALA A 75 -2.57 16.26 4.92
N ASP A 76 -2.38 17.53 5.25
CA ASP A 76 -1.51 18.43 4.48
C ASP A 76 -0.04 17.96 4.53
N GLU A 77 0.48 17.53 5.69
CA GLU A 77 1.81 16.93 5.83
C GLU A 77 1.97 15.67 4.98
N VAL A 78 0.94 14.81 4.90
CA VAL A 78 0.91 13.62 4.04
C VAL A 78 0.96 14.01 2.57
N LEU A 79 0.19 15.00 2.16
CA LEU A 79 0.15 15.48 0.78
C LEU A 79 1.49 16.09 0.35
N GLU A 80 2.15 16.83 1.23
CA GLU A 80 3.50 17.34 1.01
C GLU A 80 4.52 16.21 0.88
N PHE A 81 4.48 15.22 1.79
CA PHE A 81 5.34 14.06 1.72
C PHE A 81 5.23 13.32 0.39
N LEU A 82 4.01 13.17 -0.13
CA LEU A 82 3.72 12.51 -1.40
C LEU A 82 3.89 13.43 -2.63
N THR A 83 4.26 14.69 -2.44
CA THR A 83 4.44 15.70 -3.50
C THR A 83 3.17 15.99 -4.32
N ILE A 84 2.00 15.78 -3.73
CA ILE A 84 0.68 16.06 -4.32
C ILE A 84 -0.11 17.13 -3.58
N ALA A 85 0.56 17.98 -2.79
CA ALA A 85 -0.08 19.07 -2.04
C ALA A 85 -0.87 20.04 -2.95
N HIS A 86 -0.40 20.25 -4.18
CA HIS A 86 -1.10 21.08 -5.18
C HIS A 86 -2.47 20.53 -5.61
N LEU A 87 -2.79 19.27 -5.29
CA LEU A 87 -4.07 18.61 -5.57
C LEU A 87 -5.00 18.57 -4.35
N ALA A 88 -4.61 19.15 -3.23
CA ALA A 88 -5.31 19.01 -1.95
C ALA A 88 -6.80 19.31 -2.02
N ASP A 89 -7.18 20.36 -2.75
CA ASP A 89 -8.55 20.85 -2.88
C ASP A 89 -9.24 20.36 -4.17
N GLU A 90 -8.54 19.56 -5.01
CA GLU A 90 -9.14 18.89 -6.17
C GLU A 90 -10.04 17.75 -5.74
N LYS A 91 -11.09 17.48 -6.52
CA LYS A 91 -11.92 16.28 -6.32
C LYS A 91 -11.12 15.02 -6.66
N ALA A 92 -11.14 14.03 -5.77
CA ALA A 92 -10.39 12.79 -5.97
C ALA A 92 -10.79 12.03 -7.25
N GLY A 93 -12.03 12.21 -7.71
CA GLY A 93 -12.50 11.67 -8.98
C GLY A 93 -11.73 12.17 -10.21
N ASN A 94 -11.15 13.37 -10.15
CA ASN A 94 -10.39 14.00 -11.24
C ASN A 94 -8.92 13.53 -11.32
N LEU A 95 -8.45 12.80 -10.32
CA LEU A 95 -7.07 12.32 -10.26
C LEU A 95 -6.79 11.29 -11.37
N SER A 96 -5.57 11.33 -11.92
CA SER A 96 -5.05 10.23 -12.75
C SER A 96 -4.90 8.95 -11.94
N GLY A 97 -4.83 7.80 -12.61
CA GLY A 97 -4.69 6.49 -11.95
C GLY A 97 -3.53 6.45 -10.96
N GLY A 98 -2.36 6.95 -11.31
CA GLY A 98 -1.22 6.97 -10.41
C GLY A 98 -1.34 7.97 -9.26
N GLN A 99 -2.00 9.13 -9.46
CA GLN A 99 -2.31 10.06 -8.36
C GLN A 99 -3.29 9.43 -7.36
N LYS A 100 -4.24 8.62 -7.84
CA LYS A 100 -5.13 7.81 -6.97
C LYS A 100 -4.34 6.79 -6.15
N LYS A 101 -3.31 6.17 -6.73
CA LYS A 101 -2.41 5.26 -6.00
C LYS A 101 -1.57 5.99 -4.94
N LEU A 102 -1.10 7.22 -5.22
CA LEU A 102 -0.45 8.06 -4.20
C LEU A 102 -1.43 8.44 -3.08
N LEU A 103 -2.67 8.79 -3.42
CA LEU A 103 -3.71 9.06 -2.42
C LEU A 103 -3.97 7.83 -1.55
N GLU A 104 -4.04 6.63 -2.15
CA GLU A 104 -4.22 5.37 -1.43
C GLU A 104 -3.05 5.10 -0.47
N LEU A 105 -1.80 5.32 -0.90
CA LEU A 105 -0.63 5.26 -0.02
C LEU A 105 -0.73 6.30 1.10
N GLY A 106 -1.16 7.52 0.79
CA GLY A 106 -1.40 8.58 1.79
C GLY A 106 -2.42 8.18 2.85
N ARG A 107 -3.45 7.46 2.48
CA ARG A 107 -4.44 6.94 3.44
C ARG A 107 -3.80 6.02 4.48
N THR A 108 -2.79 5.22 4.12
CA THR A 108 -2.05 4.39 5.08
C THR A 108 -1.24 5.22 6.08
N MET A 109 -0.85 6.44 5.69
CA MET A 109 -0.10 7.36 6.55
C MET A 109 -0.98 8.11 7.55
N MET A 110 -2.30 8.15 7.32
CA MET A 110 -3.25 8.79 8.25
C MET A 110 -3.51 7.96 9.49
N VAL A 111 -3.08 6.70 9.50
CA VAL A 111 -3.19 5.77 10.63
C VAL A 111 -1.80 5.28 11.05
N ASP A 112 -1.69 4.60 12.18
CA ASP A 112 -0.44 4.05 12.70
C ASP A 112 -0.14 2.69 12.04
N ALA A 113 0.14 2.72 10.73
CA ALA A 113 0.45 1.52 9.97
C ALA A 113 1.81 0.96 10.40
N ARG A 114 1.89 -0.37 10.56
CA ARG A 114 3.13 -1.13 10.82
C ARG A 114 3.49 -1.97 9.62
N ILE A 115 2.51 -2.68 9.06
CA ILE A 115 2.66 -3.54 7.88
C ILE A 115 1.61 -3.15 6.86
N VAL A 116 2.05 -2.87 5.63
CA VAL A 116 1.17 -2.52 4.52
C VAL A 116 1.38 -3.51 3.38
N PHE A 117 0.31 -4.21 3.01
CA PHE A 117 0.28 -5.05 1.82
C PHE A 117 -0.11 -4.19 0.62
N LEU A 118 0.78 -4.16 -0.38
CA LEU A 118 0.58 -3.46 -1.65
C LEU A 118 0.33 -4.48 -2.75
N ASP A 119 -0.83 -4.38 -3.39
CA ASP A 119 -1.28 -5.35 -4.39
C ASP A 119 -1.37 -4.65 -5.76
N GLU A 120 -0.44 -5.01 -6.67
CA GLU A 120 -0.33 -4.49 -8.04
C GLU A 120 -0.42 -2.96 -8.15
N VAL A 121 0.42 -2.26 -7.40
CA VAL A 121 0.43 -0.78 -7.37
C VAL A 121 0.75 -0.18 -8.74
N GLY A 122 1.54 -0.90 -9.55
CA GLY A 122 1.97 -0.48 -10.88
C GLY A 122 0.88 -0.55 -11.96
N ALA A 123 -0.25 -1.24 -11.69
CA ALA A 123 -1.29 -1.43 -12.70
C ALA A 123 -1.89 -0.11 -13.19
N GLY A 124 -1.73 0.19 -14.50
CA GLY A 124 -2.25 1.41 -15.12
C GLY A 124 -1.51 2.70 -14.76
N VAL A 125 -0.34 2.61 -14.13
CA VAL A 125 0.50 3.74 -13.74
C VAL A 125 1.63 3.90 -14.75
N ASN A 126 1.89 5.15 -15.22
CA ASN A 126 3.06 5.40 -16.06
C ASN A 126 4.36 5.24 -15.25
N ARG A 127 5.46 4.92 -15.97
CA ARG A 127 6.75 4.58 -15.33
C ARG A 127 7.30 5.68 -14.42
N THR A 128 7.16 6.94 -14.80
CA THR A 128 7.67 8.07 -13.99
C THR A 128 6.96 8.11 -12.64
N LEU A 129 5.65 7.99 -12.63
CA LEU A 129 4.85 8.04 -11.41
C LEU A 129 5.01 6.76 -10.58
N LEU A 130 5.22 5.60 -11.24
CA LEU A 130 5.56 4.36 -10.56
C LEU A 130 6.87 4.50 -9.76
N MET A 131 7.87 5.15 -10.33
CA MET A 131 9.12 5.42 -9.61
C MET A 131 8.91 6.42 -8.45
N THR A 132 8.04 7.41 -8.60
CA THR A 132 7.67 8.32 -7.51
C THR A 132 6.99 7.56 -6.35
N ILE A 133 6.12 6.61 -6.66
CA ILE A 133 5.50 5.72 -5.66
C ILE A 133 6.57 4.88 -4.96
N ALA A 134 7.51 4.31 -5.73
CA ALA A 134 8.62 3.54 -5.16
C ALA A 134 9.45 4.37 -4.18
N ASP A 135 9.79 5.61 -4.55
CA ASP A 135 10.55 6.51 -3.68
C ASP A 135 9.78 6.85 -2.40
N ALA A 136 8.47 7.07 -2.49
CA ALA A 136 7.62 7.30 -1.32
C ALA A 136 7.59 6.06 -0.39
N ILE A 137 7.48 4.84 -0.93
CA ILE A 137 7.52 3.59 -0.17
C ILE A 137 8.85 3.44 0.56
N LEU A 138 9.99 3.66 -0.13
CA LEU A 138 11.32 3.60 0.47
C LEU A 138 11.50 4.62 1.60
N ARG A 139 10.99 5.85 1.40
CA ARG A 139 11.02 6.89 2.42
C ARG A 139 10.18 6.50 3.64
N LEU A 140 8.98 5.97 3.45
CA LEU A 140 8.12 5.49 4.53
C LEU A 140 8.79 4.36 5.33
N ASN A 141 9.43 3.41 4.63
CA ASN A 141 10.18 2.35 5.29
C ASN A 141 11.33 2.90 6.13
N ARG A 142 12.17 3.78 5.55
CA ARG A 142 13.39 4.29 6.21
C ARG A 142 13.09 5.33 7.29
N GLU A 143 12.17 6.27 7.02
CA GLU A 143 11.93 7.42 7.88
C GLU A 143 10.85 7.14 8.94
N ARG A 144 9.92 6.24 8.65
CA ARG A 144 8.75 5.95 9.51
C ARG A 144 8.68 4.49 10.00
N GLY A 145 9.61 3.62 9.58
CA GLY A 145 9.68 2.24 10.02
C GLY A 145 8.55 1.33 9.54
N TYR A 146 7.88 1.68 8.43
CA TYR A 146 6.85 0.84 7.84
C TYR A 146 7.47 -0.41 7.24
N THR A 147 6.80 -1.54 7.39
CA THR A 147 7.12 -2.76 6.64
C THR A 147 6.15 -2.89 5.47
N PHE A 148 6.67 -3.10 4.28
CA PHE A 148 5.84 -3.32 3.09
C PHE A 148 5.97 -4.75 2.60
N VAL A 149 4.83 -5.36 2.26
CA VAL A 149 4.76 -6.61 1.49
C VAL A 149 4.17 -6.27 0.14
N VAL A 150 4.99 -6.40 -0.91
CA VAL A 150 4.63 -5.96 -2.26
C VAL A 150 4.35 -7.16 -3.14
N ILE A 151 3.17 -7.20 -3.76
CA ILE A 151 2.79 -8.19 -4.77
C ILE A 151 2.85 -7.47 -6.10
N GLU A 152 3.82 -7.81 -6.92
CA GLU A 152 4.08 -7.13 -8.19
C GLU A 152 4.71 -8.06 -9.23
N HIS A 153 4.63 -7.67 -10.48
CA HIS A 153 5.23 -8.36 -11.61
C HIS A 153 6.20 -7.47 -12.41
N ASP A 154 6.30 -6.17 -12.11
CA ASP A 154 7.31 -5.28 -12.66
C ASP A 154 8.66 -5.51 -11.96
N MET A 155 9.60 -6.13 -12.69
CA MET A 155 10.89 -6.54 -12.14
C MET A 155 11.76 -5.36 -11.71
N ASP A 156 11.66 -4.21 -12.36
CA ASP A 156 12.46 -3.03 -11.99
C ASP A 156 11.91 -2.40 -10.70
N PHE A 157 10.59 -2.45 -10.52
CA PHE A 157 9.95 -2.00 -9.30
C PHE A 157 10.30 -2.91 -8.11
N ILE A 158 10.28 -4.24 -8.33
CA ILE A 158 10.67 -5.23 -7.33
C ILE A 158 12.15 -5.06 -6.95
N ASP A 159 13.04 -4.93 -7.94
CA ASP A 159 14.49 -4.77 -7.72
C ASP A 159 14.81 -3.53 -6.86
N LYS A 160 14.06 -2.45 -7.08
CA LYS A 160 14.24 -1.21 -6.34
C LYS A 160 13.75 -1.28 -4.89
N LEU A 161 12.71 -2.07 -4.62
CA LEU A 161 11.98 -2.02 -3.34
C LEU A 161 12.19 -3.23 -2.43
N CYS A 162 12.35 -4.42 -3.02
CA CYS A 162 12.14 -5.67 -2.30
C CYS A 162 13.45 -6.40 -2.00
N ASP A 163 13.64 -6.72 -0.73
CA ASP A 163 14.66 -7.64 -0.24
C ASP A 163 14.15 -8.25 1.08
N PRO A 164 13.93 -9.56 1.16
CA PRO A 164 14.02 -10.56 0.07
C PRO A 164 12.85 -10.53 -0.92
N VAL A 165 13.01 -11.22 -2.04
CA VAL A 165 11.96 -11.53 -2.99
C VAL A 165 11.51 -12.99 -2.79
N ILE A 166 10.19 -13.21 -2.71
CA ILE A 166 9.59 -14.52 -2.56
C ILE A 166 8.82 -14.86 -3.84
N CYS A 167 9.25 -15.90 -4.54
CA CYS A 167 8.54 -16.40 -5.70
C CYS A 167 7.56 -17.51 -5.30
N MET A 168 6.31 -17.39 -5.72
CA MET A 168 5.26 -18.37 -5.44
C MET A 168 4.66 -18.92 -6.74
N ALA A 169 4.35 -20.22 -6.76
CA ALA A 169 3.54 -20.84 -7.79
C ALA A 169 2.68 -21.94 -7.18
N GLU A 170 1.51 -22.18 -7.74
CA GLU A 170 0.56 -23.24 -7.32
C GLU A 170 0.29 -23.24 -5.79
N GLY A 171 0.25 -22.06 -5.17
CA GLY A 171 0.02 -21.91 -3.73
C GLY A 171 1.21 -22.32 -2.84
N ARG A 172 2.41 -22.44 -3.39
CA ARG A 172 3.64 -22.81 -2.67
C ARG A 172 4.74 -21.79 -2.92
N VAL A 173 5.62 -21.61 -1.93
CA VAL A 173 6.87 -20.88 -2.11
C VAL A 173 7.82 -21.76 -2.93
N LEU A 174 8.27 -21.28 -4.09
CA LEU A 174 9.26 -21.93 -4.93
C LEU A 174 10.68 -21.54 -4.56
N ALA A 175 10.90 -20.24 -4.31
CA ALA A 175 12.21 -19.71 -4.01
C ALA A 175 12.07 -18.42 -3.18
N GLU A 176 13.10 -18.15 -2.39
CA GLU A 176 13.27 -16.91 -1.62
C GLU A 176 14.74 -16.50 -1.70
N GLY A 177 15.00 -15.21 -1.91
CA GLY A 177 16.34 -14.66 -2.02
C GLY A 177 16.34 -13.29 -2.68
N THR A 178 17.50 -12.84 -3.13
CA THR A 178 17.64 -11.63 -3.93
C THR A 178 16.96 -11.80 -5.30
N LEU A 179 16.57 -10.70 -5.94
CA LEU A 179 15.98 -10.78 -7.29
C LEU A 179 16.91 -11.48 -8.29
N ALA A 180 18.23 -11.32 -8.16
CA ALA A 180 19.20 -11.98 -9.02
C ALA A 180 19.18 -13.50 -8.84
N GLU A 181 19.10 -14.00 -7.60
CA GLU A 181 18.97 -15.43 -7.29
C GLU A 181 17.64 -15.99 -7.80
N ILE A 182 16.55 -15.26 -7.62
CA ILE A 182 15.23 -15.64 -8.14
C ILE A 182 15.24 -15.77 -9.66
N LYS A 183 15.84 -14.80 -10.38
CA LYS A 183 15.96 -14.84 -11.85
C LYS A 183 16.86 -15.98 -12.36
N ALA A 184 17.82 -16.43 -11.56
CA ALA A 184 18.71 -17.54 -11.92
C ALA A 184 18.16 -18.91 -11.54
N ASN A 185 17.07 -18.99 -10.77
CA ASN A 185 16.52 -20.25 -10.28
C ASN A 185 15.78 -21.00 -11.39
N GLU A 186 16.23 -22.21 -11.72
CA GLU A 186 15.65 -23.03 -12.79
C GLU A 186 14.16 -23.36 -12.56
N GLN A 187 13.74 -23.59 -11.31
CA GLN A 187 12.34 -23.89 -10.99
C GLN A 187 11.44 -22.67 -11.22
N VAL A 188 11.95 -21.46 -10.91
CA VAL A 188 11.23 -20.21 -11.19
C VAL A 188 11.12 -19.98 -12.68
N ILE A 189 12.22 -20.17 -13.43
CA ILE A 189 12.22 -20.04 -14.88
C ILE A 189 11.21 -21.02 -15.52
N GLU A 190 11.20 -22.27 -15.07
CA GLU A 190 10.27 -23.29 -15.58
C GLU A 190 8.80 -22.95 -15.27
N ALA A 191 8.51 -22.44 -14.06
CA ALA A 191 7.16 -22.06 -13.65
C ALA A 191 6.63 -20.83 -14.43
N TYR A 192 7.50 -19.86 -14.75
CA TYR A 192 7.12 -18.64 -15.47
C TYR A 192 7.08 -18.80 -16.98
N LEU A 193 8.04 -19.52 -17.58
CA LEU A 193 8.15 -19.70 -19.01
C LEU A 193 7.45 -20.97 -19.53
N GLY A 194 6.99 -21.83 -18.62
CA GLY A 194 6.36 -23.09 -18.93
C GLY A 194 7.34 -24.11 -19.52
N THR A 195 6.93 -25.39 -19.57
CA THR A 195 7.72 -26.52 -20.09
C THR A 195 8.02 -26.45 -21.60
N GLY A 196 7.71 -25.33 -22.24
CA GLY A 196 7.87 -25.17 -23.69
C GLY A 196 9.29 -25.14 -24.24
N LEU A 197 10.31 -24.96 -23.39
CA LEU A 197 11.72 -24.87 -23.83
C LEU A 197 12.45 -26.22 -23.81
N LYS A 198 11.99 -27.21 -23.07
CA LYS A 198 12.65 -28.54 -23.05
C LYS A 198 12.43 -29.39 -24.30
N ASN A 199 11.46 -29.04 -25.17
CA ASN A 199 11.17 -29.84 -26.39
C ASN A 199 11.77 -29.30 -27.70
N LYS A 200 12.58 -28.23 -27.68
CA LYS A 200 13.27 -27.75 -28.90
C LYS A 200 14.72 -28.23 -29.06
N GLY A 201 15.24 -28.99 -28.10
CA GLY A 201 16.61 -29.51 -28.13
C GLY A 201 16.75 -31.00 -28.46
N ALA A 202 15.69 -31.71 -28.77
CA ALA A 202 15.72 -33.17 -29.00
C ALA A 202 15.15 -33.56 -30.36
N VAL A 203 15.46 -32.80 -31.43
CA VAL A 203 15.31 -33.24 -32.82
C VAL A 203 16.47 -32.64 -33.61
N ALA A 204 17.56 -33.37 -33.63
CA ALA A 204 18.58 -33.35 -34.66
C ALA A 204 19.29 -34.71 -34.67
#